data_77518a70ecaecf359a06e531c16696a3
#
_entry.id   77518a70ecaecf359a06e531c16696a3
#
_cell.length_a   1.000
_cell.length_b   1.000
_cell.length_c   1.000
_cell.angle_alpha   90.00
_cell.angle_beta   90.00
_cell.angle_gamma   90.00
#
_symmetry.space_group_name_H-M   'P 1'
#
loop_
_entity.id
_entity.type
_entity.pdbx_description
1 polymer ?
#
loop_
_entity_poly.entity_id
_entity_poly.type
_entity_poly.pdbx_seq_one_letter_code
_entity_poly.pdbx_strand_id
1 'polypeptide(L)'
;MTFSQTGLRQATVVHKVIHIVVLRNNHRPLIHFFREAGGTPLSVSATVPRMDTSPPLLGDADLPGPICLNRLHSLGVVCKLDNDNAYSYHDSRTLYGRASIISTLMPSRSVACAGTAAWVWLGGMFPNTIDIISKAHYRTARYGRKVSVFNRQAPDEHVTDVGPITVTTPTRTACDLAMNCTPETQSPVTEIVCMLMQEFRFRPDDCLQVMQEATHIR
;
A
#
# COMPACT_ATOMS: atom_id res chain seq x y z
N MET A 1 9.42 22.39 -29.85
CA MET A 1 9.49 21.65 -28.56
C MET A 1 8.17 21.92 -27.84
N THR A 2 7.18 21.06 -28.06
CA THR A 2 5.85 21.19 -27.47
C THR A 2 5.86 20.40 -26.17
N PHE A 3 5.95 21.10 -25.04
CA PHE A 3 5.67 20.52 -23.75
C PHE A 3 4.20 20.08 -23.73
N SER A 4 3.98 18.79 -23.53
CA SER A 4 2.64 18.21 -23.47
C SER A 4 1.84 18.87 -22.34
N GLN A 5 0.65 19.40 -22.66
CA GLN A 5 -0.27 20.01 -21.68
C GLN A 5 -0.62 19.06 -20.51
N THR A 6 -0.50 17.76 -20.72
CA THR A 6 -0.71 16.73 -19.70
C THR A 6 0.36 16.77 -18.60
N GLY A 7 1.62 17.00 -18.95
CA GLY A 7 2.71 17.10 -17.97
C GLY A 7 2.60 18.34 -17.07
N LEU A 8 2.15 19.48 -17.64
CA LEU A 8 1.95 20.70 -16.86
C LEU A 8 0.79 20.55 -15.84
N ARG A 9 -0.29 19.90 -16.24
CA ARG A 9 -1.44 19.64 -15.34
C ARG A 9 -1.08 18.69 -14.18
N GLN A 10 -0.31 17.64 -14.46
CA GLN A 10 0.15 16.72 -13.42
C GLN A 10 1.10 17.40 -12.44
N ALA A 11 2.06 18.18 -12.91
CA ALA A 11 2.95 18.95 -12.03
C ALA A 11 2.18 19.91 -11.12
N THR A 12 1.13 20.54 -11.62
CA THR A 12 0.29 21.47 -10.83
C THR A 12 -0.51 20.72 -9.75
N VAL A 13 -1.05 19.53 -10.03
CA VAL A 13 -1.80 18.74 -9.04
C VAL A 13 -0.87 18.22 -7.97
N VAL A 14 0.29 17.70 -8.32
CA VAL A 14 1.30 17.23 -7.38
C VAL A 14 1.75 18.36 -6.47
N HIS A 15 2.05 19.53 -7.03
CA HIS A 15 2.42 20.71 -6.24
C HIS A 15 1.31 21.13 -5.27
N LYS A 16 0.04 21.07 -5.69
CA LYS A 16 -1.12 21.34 -4.82
C LYS A 16 -1.25 20.32 -3.69
N VAL A 17 -1.11 19.01 -3.96
CA VAL A 17 -1.19 17.97 -2.92
C VAL A 17 -0.07 18.18 -1.90
N ILE A 18 1.16 18.39 -2.35
CA ILE A 18 2.30 18.66 -1.46
C ILE A 18 2.10 19.95 -0.68
N HIS A 19 1.61 21.02 -1.31
CA HIS A 19 1.35 22.29 -0.65
C HIS A 19 0.24 22.21 0.42
N ILE A 20 -0.83 21.45 0.15
CA ILE A 20 -1.90 21.18 1.12
C ILE A 20 -1.39 20.36 2.30
N VAL A 21 -0.52 19.38 2.04
CA VAL A 21 0.13 18.58 3.08
C VAL A 21 1.00 19.46 3.98
N VAL A 22 1.79 20.36 3.40
CA VAL A 22 2.61 21.34 4.17
C VAL A 22 1.73 22.21 5.06
N LEU A 23 0.62 22.73 4.54
CA LEU A 23 -0.30 23.58 5.29
C LEU A 23 -1.01 22.83 6.43
N ARG A 24 -1.41 21.55 6.21
CA ARG A 24 -2.04 20.73 7.26
C ARG A 24 -1.07 20.34 8.37
N ASN A 25 0.18 20.05 8.06
CA ASN A 25 1.19 19.69 9.09
C ASN A 25 1.57 20.87 10.00
N ASN A 26 1.43 22.11 9.52
CA ASN A 26 1.71 23.31 10.35
C ASN A 26 0.60 23.63 11.37
N HIS A 27 -0.56 22.98 11.32
CA HIS A 27 -1.72 23.32 12.15
C HIS A 27 -2.19 22.22 13.12
N ARG A 28 -1.47 21.09 13.29
CA ARG A 28 -1.86 20.06 14.26
C ARG A 28 -0.81 19.90 15.35
N PRO A 29 -1.20 20.06 16.65
CA PRO A 29 -0.36 19.64 17.75
C PRO A 29 -0.23 18.13 17.77
N LEU A 30 0.97 17.66 18.05
CA LEU A 30 1.33 16.27 18.27
C LEU A 30 0.37 15.60 19.26
N ILE A 31 -0.48 14.71 18.80
CA ILE A 31 -1.17 13.78 19.66
C ILE A 31 -0.18 12.64 19.94
N HIS A 32 0.36 12.66 21.15
CA HIS A 32 1.11 11.56 21.72
C HIS A 32 0.22 10.32 21.84
N PHE A 33 0.49 9.29 21.06
CA PHE A 33 -0.02 7.96 21.34
C PHE A 33 1.12 7.01 21.64
N PHE A 34 1.16 6.59 22.92
CA PHE A 34 1.83 5.44 23.53
C PHE A 34 3.34 5.26 23.32
N ARG A 35 4.03 5.79 24.33
CA ARG A 35 5.32 5.28 24.79
C ARG A 35 5.01 4.26 25.89
N GLU A 36 5.18 2.98 25.65
CA GLU A 36 5.36 1.99 26.71
C GLU A 36 6.78 1.46 26.70
N ALA A 37 7.40 1.80 27.75
CA ALA A 37 8.24 1.16 28.76
C ALA A 37 9.22 0.08 28.27
N GLY A 38 10.49 0.33 28.67
CA GLY A 38 11.62 -0.56 28.59
C GLY A 38 11.39 -1.92 29.25
N GLY A 39 11.76 -2.95 28.50
CA GLY A 39 11.94 -4.30 28.97
C GLY A 39 13.26 -4.83 28.42
N THR A 40 14.13 -5.25 29.32
CA THR A 40 15.40 -5.93 29.09
C THR A 40 15.26 -7.12 28.14
N PRO A 41 16.23 -7.39 27.25
CA PRO A 41 16.16 -8.54 26.36
C PRO A 41 16.46 -9.82 27.17
N LEU A 42 15.45 -10.62 27.45
CA LEU A 42 15.62 -12.01 27.84
C LEU A 42 15.92 -12.82 26.57
N SER A 43 17.11 -13.35 26.50
CA SER A 43 17.52 -14.34 25.52
C SER A 43 16.68 -15.61 25.73
N VAL A 44 15.59 -15.71 24.99
CA VAL A 44 14.82 -16.95 24.86
C VAL A 44 15.15 -17.53 23.51
N SER A 45 15.88 -18.62 23.48
CA SER A 45 15.98 -19.50 22.32
C SER A 45 14.60 -20.09 22.05
N ALA A 46 13.77 -19.36 21.33
CA ALA A 46 12.47 -19.82 20.90
C ALA A 46 12.67 -20.62 19.62
N THR A 47 12.50 -21.92 19.71
CA THR A 47 12.14 -22.77 18.58
C THR A 47 10.91 -22.12 17.94
N VAL A 48 11.11 -21.49 16.77
CA VAL A 48 10.04 -20.86 16.01
C VAL A 48 9.02 -21.95 15.70
N PRO A 49 7.78 -21.90 16.24
CA PRO A 49 6.77 -22.85 15.85
C PRO A 49 6.57 -22.72 14.33
N ARG A 50 6.58 -23.84 13.65
CA ARG A 50 6.25 -23.95 12.22
C ARG A 50 4.86 -23.31 12.09
N MET A 51 4.80 -22.10 11.57
CA MET A 51 3.54 -21.44 11.29
C MET A 51 2.81 -22.32 10.29
N ASP A 52 1.69 -22.90 10.74
CA ASP A 52 0.71 -23.45 9.80
C ASP A 52 0.33 -22.30 8.87
N THR A 53 0.81 -22.37 7.66
CA THR A 53 0.55 -21.36 6.63
C THR A 53 -0.86 -21.58 6.11
N SER A 54 -1.85 -21.08 6.86
CA SER A 54 -3.17 -20.85 6.27
C SER A 54 -3.01 -20.05 4.99
N PRO A 55 -3.69 -20.41 3.91
CA PRO A 55 -3.61 -19.65 2.68
C PRO A 55 -4.01 -18.20 2.98
N PRO A 56 -3.31 -17.19 2.40
CA PRO A 56 -3.60 -15.78 2.65
C PRO A 56 -5.01 -15.36 2.26
N LEU A 57 -5.61 -16.10 1.33
CA LEU A 57 -7.01 -15.98 0.94
C LEU A 57 -7.77 -17.26 1.30
N LEU A 58 -8.99 -17.07 1.76
CA LEU A 58 -9.91 -18.12 2.15
C LEU A 58 -11.10 -18.11 1.21
N GLY A 59 -11.42 -19.27 0.63
CA GLY A 59 -12.66 -19.51 -0.10
C GLY A 59 -13.66 -20.30 0.77
N ASP A 60 -14.93 -20.37 0.36
CA ASP A 60 -15.91 -21.21 1.07
C ASP A 60 -15.49 -22.69 1.09
N ALA A 61 -14.78 -23.16 0.07
CA ALA A 61 -14.27 -24.54 -0.01
C ALA A 61 -13.16 -24.85 1.02
N ASP A 62 -12.50 -23.84 1.56
CA ASP A 62 -11.43 -23.98 2.55
C ASP A 62 -11.98 -24.08 3.98
N LEU A 63 -13.29 -23.84 4.16
CA LEU A 63 -13.91 -23.77 5.48
C LEU A 63 -14.50 -25.13 5.88
N PRO A 64 -14.31 -25.57 7.14
CA PRO A 64 -14.84 -26.82 7.63
C PRO A 64 -16.35 -26.72 7.91
N GLY A 65 -17.13 -27.64 7.33
CA GLY A 65 -18.56 -27.82 7.64
C GLY A 65 -19.46 -26.67 7.20
N PRO A 66 -20.53 -26.35 7.95
CA PRO A 66 -21.53 -25.37 7.55
C PRO A 66 -21.11 -23.90 7.74
N ILE A 67 -19.87 -23.64 8.12
CA ILE A 67 -19.34 -22.29 8.29
C ILE A 67 -19.09 -21.72 6.90
N CYS A 68 -19.66 -20.55 6.62
CA CYS A 68 -19.44 -19.84 5.36
C CYS A 68 -18.78 -18.48 5.58
N LEU A 69 -18.17 -17.94 4.53
CA LEU A 69 -17.48 -16.64 4.57
C LEU A 69 -18.38 -15.50 5.06
N ASN A 70 -19.68 -15.54 4.72
CA ASN A 70 -20.65 -14.54 5.18
C ASN A 70 -20.77 -14.52 6.70
N ARG A 71 -20.78 -15.69 7.33
CA ARG A 71 -20.84 -15.81 8.80
C ARG A 71 -19.57 -15.30 9.45
N LEU A 72 -18.39 -15.69 8.92
CA LEU A 72 -17.12 -15.23 9.43
C LEU A 72 -16.96 -13.71 9.27
N HIS A 73 -17.42 -13.16 8.15
CA HIS A 73 -17.45 -11.72 7.93
C HIS A 73 -18.34 -10.99 8.94
N SER A 74 -19.56 -11.51 9.19
CA SER A 74 -20.47 -10.92 10.17
C SER A 74 -19.92 -10.94 11.60
N LEU A 75 -19.02 -11.86 11.90
CA LEU A 75 -18.30 -11.96 13.16
C LEU A 75 -17.02 -11.11 13.20
N GLY A 76 -16.66 -10.44 12.11
CA GLY A 76 -15.44 -9.62 12.01
C GLY A 76 -14.13 -10.41 11.95
N VAL A 77 -14.20 -11.73 11.67
CA VAL A 77 -13.02 -12.60 11.60
C VAL A 77 -12.31 -12.47 10.25
N VAL A 78 -13.08 -12.25 9.18
CA VAL A 78 -12.56 -12.08 7.83
C VAL A 78 -13.06 -10.79 7.18
N CYS A 79 -12.30 -10.28 6.24
CA CYS A 79 -12.69 -9.20 5.33
C CYS A 79 -12.95 -9.78 3.95
N LYS A 80 -14.11 -9.49 3.38
CA LYS A 80 -14.47 -9.95 2.02
C LYS A 80 -13.65 -9.23 0.97
N LEU A 81 -13.10 -9.99 0.05
CA LEU A 81 -12.42 -9.50 -1.14
C LEU A 81 -13.41 -9.43 -2.32
N ASP A 82 -14.16 -10.51 -2.52
CA ASP A 82 -15.27 -10.65 -3.47
C ASP A 82 -16.37 -11.54 -2.88
N ASN A 83 -17.23 -12.13 -3.71
CA ASN A 83 -18.32 -12.99 -3.24
C ASN A 83 -17.81 -14.32 -2.67
N ASP A 84 -16.72 -14.86 -3.21
CA ASP A 84 -16.26 -16.23 -2.97
C ASP A 84 -14.95 -16.25 -2.17
N ASN A 85 -14.29 -15.10 -1.99
CA ASN A 85 -12.98 -14.99 -1.35
C ASN A 85 -12.95 -13.93 -0.26
N ALA A 86 -12.19 -14.21 0.78
CA ALA A 86 -11.94 -13.32 1.90
C ALA A 86 -10.50 -13.48 2.39
N TYR A 87 -10.03 -12.54 3.19
CA TYR A 87 -8.76 -12.61 3.90
C TYR A 87 -8.96 -12.42 5.41
N SER A 88 -8.05 -12.94 6.21
CA SER A 88 -8.09 -12.82 7.66
C SER A 88 -8.01 -11.36 8.09
N TYR A 89 -8.94 -10.93 8.94
CA TYR A 89 -8.87 -9.59 9.55
C TYR A 89 -7.60 -9.43 10.39
N HIS A 90 -7.19 -10.49 11.11
CA HIS A 90 -5.97 -10.47 11.92
C HIS A 90 -4.73 -10.20 11.05
N ASP A 91 -4.59 -10.90 9.90
CA ASP A 91 -3.44 -10.76 9.02
C ASP A 91 -3.42 -9.36 8.37
N SER A 92 -4.58 -8.79 8.04
CA SER A 92 -4.67 -7.45 7.49
C SER A 92 -4.18 -6.34 8.43
N ARG A 93 -4.04 -6.65 9.73
CA ARG A 93 -3.52 -5.70 10.72
C ARG A 93 -2.00 -5.66 10.82
N THR A 94 -1.31 -6.62 10.23
CA THR A 94 0.14 -6.68 10.26
C THR A 94 0.73 -6.34 8.89
N LEU A 95 1.93 -5.75 8.87
CA LEU A 95 2.63 -5.43 7.63
C LEU A 95 2.85 -6.67 6.76
N TYR A 96 3.39 -7.73 7.35
CA TYR A 96 3.68 -8.97 6.64
C TYR A 96 2.43 -9.74 6.23
N GLY A 97 1.37 -9.70 7.02
CA GLY A 97 0.09 -10.30 6.66
C GLY A 97 -0.53 -9.60 5.45
N ARG A 98 -0.50 -8.26 5.41
CA ARG A 98 -0.94 -7.49 4.24
C ARG A 98 -0.11 -7.81 3.00
N ALA A 99 1.22 -7.91 3.13
CA ALA A 99 2.11 -8.30 2.05
C ALA A 99 1.78 -9.71 1.53
N SER A 100 1.50 -10.66 2.43
CA SER A 100 1.10 -12.02 2.07
C SER A 100 -0.23 -12.05 1.31
N ILE A 101 -1.22 -11.26 1.74
CA ILE A 101 -2.50 -11.13 1.03
C ILE A 101 -2.28 -10.57 -0.39
N ILE A 102 -1.51 -9.48 -0.52
CA ILE A 102 -1.23 -8.87 -1.83
C ILE A 102 -0.44 -9.80 -2.74
N SER A 103 0.44 -10.65 -2.21
CA SER A 103 1.23 -11.60 -3.00
C SER A 103 0.38 -12.57 -3.83
N THR A 104 -0.81 -12.91 -3.35
CA THR A 104 -1.74 -13.79 -4.07
C THR A 104 -2.49 -13.07 -5.19
N LEU A 105 -2.60 -11.75 -5.09
CA LEU A 105 -3.38 -10.91 -6.00
C LEU A 105 -2.52 -10.33 -7.13
N MET A 106 -1.25 -10.04 -6.87
CA MET A 106 -0.36 -9.44 -7.86
C MET A 106 0.35 -10.49 -8.72
N PRO A 107 0.68 -10.16 -9.97
CA PRO A 107 1.52 -11.01 -10.80
C PRO A 107 2.93 -11.12 -10.24
N SER A 108 3.57 -12.29 -10.47
CA SER A 108 4.98 -12.48 -10.12
C SER A 108 5.88 -11.47 -10.85
N ARG A 109 6.99 -11.10 -10.24
CA ARG A 109 7.97 -10.15 -10.78
C ARG A 109 7.40 -8.74 -11.04
N SER A 110 6.41 -8.34 -10.28
CA SER A 110 5.89 -6.97 -10.27
C SER A 110 6.15 -6.32 -8.90
N VAL A 111 6.14 -5.00 -8.87
CA VAL A 111 6.33 -4.20 -7.66
C VAL A 111 4.99 -3.58 -7.29
N ALA A 112 4.53 -3.77 -6.05
CA ALA A 112 3.35 -3.08 -5.57
C ALA A 112 3.64 -1.57 -5.45
N CYS A 113 2.72 -0.73 -5.94
CA CYS A 113 2.88 0.73 -5.92
C CYS A 113 1.57 1.46 -5.60
N ALA A 114 1.62 2.77 -5.52
CA ALA A 114 0.46 3.65 -5.33
C ALA A 114 -0.53 3.13 -4.25
N GLY A 115 -1.81 2.94 -4.58
CA GLY A 115 -2.84 2.51 -3.64
C GLY A 115 -2.60 1.14 -3.00
N THR A 116 -2.04 0.18 -3.76
CA THR A 116 -1.68 -1.13 -3.23
C THR A 116 -0.55 -1.04 -2.22
N ALA A 117 0.53 -0.31 -2.52
CA ALA A 117 1.63 -0.09 -1.60
C ALA A 117 1.17 0.66 -0.34
N ALA A 118 0.33 1.70 -0.50
CA ALA A 118 -0.24 2.43 0.62
C ALA A 118 -1.02 1.52 1.58
N TRP A 119 -1.82 0.59 1.03
CA TRP A 119 -2.51 -0.40 1.86
C TRP A 119 -1.56 -1.37 2.56
N VAL A 120 -0.49 -1.79 1.91
CA VAL A 120 0.54 -2.61 2.56
C VAL A 120 1.17 -1.86 3.73
N TRP A 121 1.51 -0.59 3.57
CA TRP A 121 2.15 0.23 4.61
C TRP A 121 1.22 0.57 5.77
N LEU A 122 0.01 1.05 5.48
CA LEU A 122 -0.89 1.65 6.46
C LEU A 122 -2.06 0.73 6.86
N GLY A 123 -2.45 -0.22 6.01
CA GLY A 123 -3.72 -0.94 6.16
C GLY A 123 -4.92 -0.10 5.76
N GLY A 124 -6.03 -0.26 6.48
CA GLY A 124 -7.27 0.45 6.20
C GLY A 124 -8.14 -0.23 5.15
N MET A 125 -8.84 0.56 4.34
CA MET A 125 -9.73 0.03 3.30
C MET A 125 -8.93 -0.63 2.18
N PHE A 126 -9.33 -1.85 1.81
CA PHE A 126 -8.68 -2.58 0.71
C PHE A 126 -8.84 -1.84 -0.63
N PRO A 127 -7.78 -1.70 -1.43
CA PRO A 127 -7.85 -0.94 -2.69
C PRO A 127 -8.77 -1.59 -3.71
N ASN A 128 -9.48 -0.77 -4.50
CA ASN A 128 -10.36 -1.25 -5.57
C ASN A 128 -9.59 -1.79 -6.78
N THR A 129 -8.36 -1.34 -6.98
CA THR A 129 -7.44 -1.76 -8.04
C THR A 129 -6.14 -2.25 -7.43
N ILE A 130 -5.52 -3.23 -8.05
CA ILE A 130 -4.17 -3.69 -7.69
C ILE A 130 -3.17 -2.92 -8.55
N ASP A 131 -2.56 -1.90 -7.95
CA ASP A 131 -1.61 -1.02 -8.61
C ASP A 131 -0.21 -1.62 -8.55
N ILE A 132 0.40 -1.85 -9.72
CA ILE A 132 1.72 -2.46 -9.83
C ILE A 132 2.60 -1.74 -10.85
N ILE A 133 3.91 -1.78 -10.63
CA ILE A 133 4.91 -1.45 -11.63
C ILE A 133 5.34 -2.76 -12.29
N SER A 134 5.23 -2.83 -13.61
CA SER A 134 5.68 -3.98 -14.40
C SER A 134 5.97 -3.59 -15.84
N LYS A 135 6.94 -4.29 -16.46
CA LYS A 135 7.20 -4.21 -17.90
C LYS A 135 6.18 -5.00 -18.73
N ALA A 136 5.49 -5.95 -18.12
CA ALA A 136 4.47 -6.77 -18.77
C ALA A 136 3.09 -6.11 -18.63
N HIS A 137 2.26 -6.25 -19.66
CA HIS A 137 0.89 -5.75 -19.66
C HIS A 137 -0.06 -6.83 -19.12
N TYR A 138 -0.61 -6.59 -17.96
CA TYR A 138 -1.63 -7.45 -17.35
C TYR A 138 -3.01 -6.83 -17.56
N ARG A 139 -3.94 -7.58 -18.16
CA ARG A 139 -5.33 -7.14 -18.41
C ARG A 139 -6.37 -7.95 -17.63
N THR A 140 -5.94 -9.05 -17.03
CA THR A 140 -6.85 -9.97 -16.34
C THR A 140 -7.11 -9.49 -14.92
N ALA A 141 -8.37 -9.34 -14.57
CA ALA A 141 -8.78 -9.12 -13.18
C ALA A 141 -8.43 -10.36 -12.34
N ARG A 142 -8.02 -10.14 -11.09
CA ARG A 142 -7.81 -11.21 -10.12
C ARG A 142 -8.72 -10.97 -8.92
N TYR A 143 -9.48 -11.99 -8.55
CA TYR A 143 -10.39 -11.92 -7.41
C TYR A 143 -11.29 -10.67 -7.45
N GLY A 144 -11.94 -10.43 -8.59
CA GLY A 144 -12.80 -9.26 -8.80
C GLY A 144 -12.09 -7.90 -8.87
N ARG A 145 -10.75 -7.84 -8.75
CA ARG A 145 -9.97 -6.61 -8.76
C ARG A 145 -9.25 -6.41 -10.09
N LYS A 146 -9.38 -5.21 -10.66
CA LYS A 146 -8.56 -4.79 -11.81
C LYS A 146 -7.11 -4.68 -11.40
N VAL A 147 -6.20 -5.10 -12.29
CA VAL A 147 -4.78 -4.81 -12.18
C VAL A 147 -4.47 -3.54 -12.98
N SER A 148 -3.95 -2.53 -12.31
CA SER A 148 -3.49 -1.27 -12.91
C SER A 148 -1.98 -1.32 -13.06
N VAL A 149 -1.48 -1.32 -14.29
CA VAL A 149 -0.04 -1.45 -14.57
C VAL A 149 0.54 -0.08 -14.89
N PHE A 150 1.53 0.32 -14.09
CA PHE A 150 2.31 1.52 -14.33
C PHE A 150 3.61 1.16 -15.04
N ASN A 151 3.79 1.66 -16.26
CA ASN A 151 5.03 1.51 -17.01
C ASN A 151 6.04 2.59 -16.55
N ARG A 152 6.57 2.42 -15.34
CA ARG A 152 7.55 3.31 -14.71
C ARG A 152 8.75 2.49 -14.28
N GLN A 153 9.89 3.14 -14.14
CA GLN A 153 11.05 2.52 -13.51
C GLN A 153 10.89 2.56 -11.98
N ALA A 154 11.33 1.50 -11.33
CA ALA A 154 11.42 1.38 -9.88
C ALA A 154 12.88 1.05 -9.54
N PRO A 155 13.76 2.07 -9.41
CA PRO A 155 15.14 1.88 -8.96
C PRO A 155 15.20 1.20 -7.59
N ASP A 156 16.28 0.50 -7.30
CA ASP A 156 16.43 -0.30 -6.08
C ASP A 156 16.31 0.55 -4.81
N GLU A 157 16.71 1.82 -4.84
CA GLU A 157 16.55 2.77 -3.74
C GLU A 157 15.10 3.18 -3.46
N HIS A 158 14.19 2.97 -4.43
CA HIS A 158 12.78 3.31 -4.31
C HIS A 158 11.87 2.10 -4.03
N VAL A 159 12.44 0.92 -3.83
CA VAL A 159 11.71 -0.31 -3.54
C VAL A 159 12.30 -1.03 -2.33
N THR A 160 11.51 -1.89 -1.71
CA THR A 160 11.96 -2.75 -0.63
C THR A 160 11.13 -4.02 -0.61
N ASP A 161 11.70 -5.10 -0.08
CA ASP A 161 10.99 -6.35 0.09
C ASP A 161 10.26 -6.38 1.43
N VAL A 162 8.98 -6.74 1.38
CA VAL A 162 8.15 -6.98 2.56
C VAL A 162 7.56 -8.38 2.44
N GLY A 163 8.14 -9.33 3.15
CA GLY A 163 7.77 -10.74 3.05
C GLY A 163 7.88 -11.25 1.60
N PRO A 164 6.79 -11.75 0.98
CA PRO A 164 6.84 -12.36 -0.34
C PRO A 164 6.75 -11.35 -1.51
N ILE A 165 6.67 -10.05 -1.27
CA ILE A 165 6.50 -9.03 -2.30
C ILE A 165 7.56 -7.94 -2.25
N THR A 166 7.87 -7.39 -3.42
CA THR A 166 8.55 -6.10 -3.55
C THR A 166 7.52 -4.97 -3.60
N VAL A 167 7.72 -3.91 -2.84
CA VAL A 167 6.82 -2.77 -2.69
C VAL A 167 7.60 -1.46 -2.78
N THR A 168 7.01 -0.41 -3.32
CA THR A 168 7.63 0.93 -3.32
C THR A 168 7.79 1.44 -1.88
N THR A 169 8.93 2.10 -1.60
CA THR A 169 9.18 2.73 -0.29
C THR A 169 8.06 3.70 0.08
N PRO A 170 7.82 4.01 1.35
CA PRO A 170 6.76 4.93 1.77
C PRO A 170 6.83 6.29 1.06
N THR A 171 8.03 6.86 0.90
CA THR A 171 8.23 8.13 0.18
C THR A 171 7.86 8.00 -1.29
N ARG A 172 8.32 6.94 -1.97
CA ARG A 172 7.96 6.69 -3.37
C ARG A 172 6.46 6.41 -3.53
N THR A 173 5.85 5.68 -2.61
CA THR A 173 4.40 5.44 -2.59
C THR A 173 3.61 6.74 -2.53
N ALA A 174 4.00 7.68 -1.69
CA ALA A 174 3.39 9.01 -1.60
C ALA A 174 3.52 9.78 -2.93
N CYS A 175 4.68 9.72 -3.58
CA CYS A 175 4.90 10.32 -4.91
C CYS A 175 4.00 9.67 -5.97
N ASP A 176 3.92 8.35 -6.01
CA ASP A 176 3.09 7.62 -6.97
C ASP A 176 1.60 7.95 -6.80
N LEU A 177 1.11 8.06 -5.55
CA LEU A 177 -0.24 8.50 -5.24
C LEU A 177 -0.50 9.94 -5.74
N ALA A 178 0.40 10.87 -5.43
CA ALA A 178 0.26 12.26 -5.84
C ALA A 178 0.27 12.42 -7.36
N MET A 179 1.13 11.68 -8.07
CA MET A 179 1.20 11.72 -9.55
C MET A 179 -0.03 11.13 -10.23
N ASN A 180 -0.76 10.23 -9.58
CA ASN A 180 -1.97 9.61 -10.12
C ASN A 180 -3.27 10.26 -9.61
N CYS A 181 -3.14 11.31 -8.82
CA CYS A 181 -4.27 12.02 -8.22
C CYS A 181 -5.08 12.75 -9.28
N THR A 182 -6.40 12.60 -9.22
CA THR A 182 -7.36 13.39 -9.98
C THR A 182 -8.05 14.40 -9.05
N PRO A 183 -8.75 15.43 -9.56
CA PRO A 183 -9.50 16.35 -8.71
C PRO A 183 -10.48 15.66 -7.76
N GLU A 184 -11.11 14.58 -8.21
CA GLU A 184 -12.09 13.81 -7.44
C GLU A 184 -11.43 12.98 -6.33
N THR A 185 -10.20 12.51 -6.54
CA THR A 185 -9.45 11.70 -5.58
C THR A 185 -8.49 12.53 -4.72
N GLN A 186 -8.44 13.83 -4.90
CA GLN A 186 -7.46 14.70 -4.22
C GLN A 186 -7.57 14.64 -2.68
N SER A 187 -8.78 14.69 -2.13
CA SER A 187 -8.96 14.69 -0.67
C SER A 187 -8.49 13.37 -0.03
N PRO A 188 -8.97 12.19 -0.44
CA PRO A 188 -8.51 10.93 0.15
C PRO A 188 -7.03 10.66 -0.10
N VAL A 189 -6.49 11.00 -1.27
CA VAL A 189 -5.05 10.86 -1.56
C VAL A 189 -4.22 11.73 -0.62
N THR A 190 -4.62 12.98 -0.40
CA THR A 190 -3.93 13.88 0.53
C THR A 190 -3.88 13.31 1.95
N GLU A 191 -4.97 12.69 2.42
CA GLU A 191 -5.02 12.07 3.74
C GLU A 191 -4.06 10.89 3.85
N ILE A 192 -4.04 10.01 2.85
CA ILE A 192 -3.11 8.87 2.80
C ILE A 192 -1.66 9.34 2.77
N VAL A 193 -1.34 10.35 1.97
CA VAL A 193 0.02 10.92 1.89
C VAL A 193 0.43 11.52 3.23
N CYS A 194 -0.47 12.26 3.91
CA CYS A 194 -0.22 12.78 5.26
C CYS A 194 0.05 11.64 6.27
N MET A 195 -0.72 10.56 6.23
CA MET A 195 -0.51 9.40 7.11
C MET A 195 0.84 8.74 6.85
N LEU A 196 1.23 8.56 5.57
CA LEU A 196 2.54 8.01 5.22
C LEU A 196 3.67 8.89 5.76
N MET A 197 3.60 10.21 5.58
CA MET A 197 4.60 11.16 6.09
C MET A 197 4.72 11.11 7.61
N GLN A 198 3.59 11.02 8.34
CA GLN A 198 3.58 10.96 9.79
C GLN A 198 4.16 9.64 10.32
N GLU A 199 3.75 8.52 9.76
CA GLU A 199 4.17 7.18 10.20
C GLU A 199 5.65 6.93 9.92
N PHE A 200 6.11 7.28 8.71
CA PHE A 200 7.47 7.00 8.25
C PHE A 200 8.42 8.20 8.34
N ARG A 201 7.96 9.33 8.90
CA ARG A 201 8.76 10.52 9.26
C ARG A 201 9.57 11.11 8.11
N PHE A 202 9.04 11.13 6.90
CA PHE A 202 9.64 11.84 5.77
C PHE A 202 8.90 13.17 5.48
N ARG A 203 9.57 14.07 4.77
CA ARG A 203 9.12 15.44 4.47
C ARG A 203 8.62 15.56 3.04
N PRO A 204 7.84 16.61 2.73
CA PRO A 204 7.49 16.94 1.34
C PRO A 204 8.69 17.12 0.40
N ASP A 205 9.82 17.64 0.92
CA ASP A 205 11.04 17.84 0.15
C ASP A 205 11.66 16.51 -0.30
N ASP A 206 11.55 15.46 0.53
CA ASP A 206 12.01 14.12 0.17
C ASP A 206 11.20 13.56 -1.01
N CYS A 207 9.91 13.86 -1.07
CA CYS A 207 9.07 13.50 -2.22
C CYS A 207 9.48 14.28 -3.48
N LEU A 208 9.83 15.57 -3.37
CA LEU A 208 10.29 16.35 -4.51
C LEU A 208 11.60 15.81 -5.08
N GLN A 209 12.53 15.39 -4.20
CA GLN A 209 13.78 14.76 -4.62
C GLN A 209 13.53 13.47 -5.40
N VAL A 210 12.70 12.55 -4.87
CA VAL A 210 12.32 11.29 -5.55
C VAL A 210 11.69 11.55 -6.91
N MET A 211 10.88 12.60 -7.03
CA MET A 211 10.25 12.97 -8.30
C MET A 211 11.23 13.54 -9.32
N GLN A 212 12.22 14.32 -8.88
CA GLN A 212 13.27 14.86 -9.75
C GLN A 212 14.15 13.73 -10.30
N GLU A 213 14.55 12.78 -9.46
CA GLU A 213 15.31 11.60 -9.86
C GLU A 213 14.55 10.78 -10.91
N ALA A 214 13.25 10.58 -10.73
CA ALA A 214 12.39 9.87 -11.69
C ALA A 214 12.24 10.59 -13.05
N THR A 215 12.47 11.91 -13.13
CA THR A 215 12.41 12.68 -14.39
C THR A 215 13.74 12.67 -15.16
N HIS A 216 14.86 12.44 -14.49
CA HIS A 216 16.19 12.39 -15.13
C HIS A 216 16.53 11.04 -15.78
N ILE A 217 15.72 9.99 -15.54
CA ILE A 217 15.91 8.62 -16.06
C ILE A 217 15.13 8.38 -17.39
N ARG A 218 14.79 9.43 -18.13
CA ARG A 218 14.14 9.33 -19.45
C ARG A 218 15.12 9.39 -20.59
#